data_fa544524be44b270e237a2455eaffa7c
#
_entry.id   fa544524be44b270e237a2455eaffa7c
#
_cell.length_a   1.000
_cell.length_b   1.000
_cell.length_c   1.000
_cell.angle_alpha   90.00
_cell.angle_beta   90.00
_cell.angle_gamma   90.00
#
_symmetry.space_group_name_H-M   'P 1'
#
loop_
_entity.id
_entity.type
_entity.pdbx_description
1 polymer ?
#
loop_
_entity_poly.entity_id
_entity_poly.type
_entity_poly.pdbx_seq_one_letter_code
_entity_poly.pdbx_strand_id
1 'polypeptide(L)'
;MSENLQNLLELNQPALAAFFAQVGEKPSSVKMRAKQTLKWLHQSQVTDFSAMTDIAKGTRETLAAHAEIRDLTVIRDSTASDGTRKWLFDVGSSAVDAVFIPEEGRGTLCISSQAGCALDCAFCSTGKQGFNRNLSTGEIIGQLRYADLTLKGDLGIVGRTLDGVQPVTNVVMMGMGEPLANFDAVVPALELMLDDNAYGLSRRRVTVSTSGLVPQIDELARRCPVALAVSLHAPTDALRDVLVPINKRYPIAELLAACNRYLDFAPRDFITFEYVMLDGVNDQMEHAEALIKIARQVPSKLNLIPFNPFPNSEFKKSPREQILAFQRRLSDAEIVTTIRKTRGDDIDAACGQLAGQIKDRTRRTISIHAARMANTVGENA
;
A
#
# COMPACT_ATOMS: atom_id res chain seq x y z
N MET A 1 5.88 30.63 -20.31
CA MET A 1 5.08 29.46 -19.87
C MET A 1 6.12 28.41 -19.54
N SER A 2 6.31 28.08 -18.26
CA SER A 2 7.19 26.97 -17.91
C SER A 2 6.53 25.69 -18.46
N GLU A 3 7.11 25.10 -19.48
CA GLU A 3 6.72 23.76 -19.91
C GLU A 3 6.78 22.87 -18.67
N ASN A 4 5.69 22.15 -18.41
CA ASN A 4 5.61 21.27 -17.25
C ASN A 4 6.47 20.05 -17.57
N LEU A 5 7.72 20.01 -17.04
CA LEU A 5 8.67 18.92 -17.29
C LEU A 5 8.07 17.58 -16.85
N GLN A 6 8.27 16.53 -17.65
CA GLN A 6 7.81 15.19 -17.31
C GLN A 6 8.67 14.61 -16.19
N ASN A 7 8.06 14.31 -15.03
CA ASN A 7 8.77 13.54 -14.01
C ASN A 7 8.96 12.08 -14.47
N LEU A 8 10.20 11.66 -14.68
CA LEU A 8 10.49 10.32 -15.19
C LEU A 8 10.19 9.20 -14.18
N LEU A 9 10.06 9.51 -12.90
CA LEU A 9 9.64 8.53 -11.89
C LEU A 9 8.17 8.11 -12.06
N GLU A 10 7.37 8.85 -12.85
CA GLU A 10 5.99 8.48 -13.21
C GLU A 10 5.91 7.36 -14.26
N LEU A 11 7.01 7.05 -14.95
CA LEU A 11 7.00 6.28 -16.18
C LEU A 11 7.56 4.87 -15.96
N ASN A 12 6.72 3.84 -16.17
CA ASN A 12 7.18 2.46 -16.35
C ASN A 12 7.93 2.29 -17.69
N GLN A 13 8.48 1.10 -17.94
CA GLN A 13 9.28 0.88 -19.15
C GLN A 13 8.54 1.18 -20.46
N PRO A 14 7.28 0.77 -20.70
CA PRO A 14 6.53 1.14 -21.90
C PRO A 14 6.29 2.65 -22.03
N ALA A 15 5.89 3.31 -20.96
CA ALA A 15 5.64 4.76 -20.94
C ALA A 15 6.94 5.55 -21.19
N LEU A 16 8.05 5.12 -20.62
CA LEU A 16 9.36 5.73 -20.84
C LEU A 16 9.83 5.54 -22.29
N ALA A 17 9.55 4.39 -22.90
CA ALA A 17 9.81 4.16 -24.32
C ALA A 17 8.97 5.10 -25.21
N ALA A 18 7.69 5.30 -24.87
CA ALA A 18 6.82 6.25 -25.57
C ALA A 18 7.33 7.71 -25.42
N PHE A 19 7.78 8.09 -24.23
CA PHE A 19 8.39 9.40 -23.98
C PHE A 19 9.64 9.61 -24.87
N PHE A 20 10.55 8.65 -24.95
CA PHE A 20 11.72 8.76 -25.82
C PHE A 20 11.37 8.88 -27.29
N ALA A 21 10.34 8.18 -27.77
CA ALA A 21 9.84 8.33 -29.13
C ALA A 21 9.29 9.75 -29.38
N GLN A 22 8.57 10.31 -28.40
CA GLN A 22 7.99 11.65 -28.48
C GLN A 22 9.06 12.76 -28.52
N VAL A 23 10.17 12.59 -27.77
CA VAL A 23 11.27 13.57 -27.77
C VAL A 23 12.28 13.37 -28.90
N GLY A 24 11.98 12.53 -29.88
CA GLY A 24 12.74 12.37 -31.12
C GLY A 24 13.90 11.37 -31.07
N GLU A 25 13.94 10.46 -30.09
CA GLU A 25 14.92 9.37 -30.08
C GLU A 25 14.64 8.40 -31.25
N LYS A 26 15.70 7.84 -31.84
CA LYS A 26 15.59 6.91 -32.97
C LYS A 26 14.79 5.67 -32.59
N PRO A 27 13.83 5.20 -33.40
CA PRO A 27 12.99 4.04 -33.10
C PRO A 27 13.77 2.79 -32.68
N SER A 28 14.95 2.54 -33.30
CA SER A 28 15.82 1.44 -32.95
C SER A 28 16.46 1.52 -31.57
N SER A 29 16.56 2.72 -30.99
CA SER A 29 17.23 2.99 -29.71
C SER A 29 16.26 3.12 -28.54
N VAL A 30 14.99 3.45 -28.79
CA VAL A 30 13.98 3.79 -27.79
C VAL A 30 13.91 2.75 -26.65
N LYS A 31 13.79 1.47 -26.97
CA LYS A 31 13.69 0.39 -25.96
C LYS A 31 14.96 0.29 -25.11
N MET A 32 16.13 0.46 -25.72
CA MET A 32 17.42 0.44 -25.05
C MET A 32 17.54 1.63 -24.09
N ARG A 33 17.18 2.84 -24.57
CA ARG A 33 17.21 4.08 -23.75
C ARG A 33 16.28 3.98 -22.55
N ALA A 34 15.05 3.45 -22.73
CA ALA A 34 14.14 3.22 -21.63
C ALA A 34 14.76 2.32 -20.54
N LYS A 35 15.37 1.20 -20.93
CA LYS A 35 16.04 0.29 -19.98
C LYS A 35 17.23 0.94 -19.26
N GLN A 36 18.09 1.66 -20.00
CA GLN A 36 19.22 2.38 -19.41
C GLN A 36 18.73 3.40 -18.39
N THR A 37 17.75 4.22 -18.77
CA THR A 37 17.19 5.25 -17.90
C THR A 37 16.55 4.65 -16.65
N LEU A 38 15.78 3.54 -16.76
CA LEU A 38 15.24 2.87 -15.58
C LEU A 38 16.32 2.43 -14.59
N LYS A 39 17.44 1.87 -15.08
CA LYS A 39 18.56 1.49 -14.21
C LYS A 39 19.16 2.69 -13.47
N TRP A 40 19.33 3.79 -14.18
CA TRP A 40 19.85 5.01 -13.57
C TRP A 40 18.89 5.58 -12.53
N LEU A 41 17.58 5.62 -12.84
CA LEU A 41 16.57 6.16 -11.94
C LEU A 41 16.36 5.30 -10.70
N HIS A 42 16.28 3.97 -10.82
CA HIS A 42 15.81 3.10 -9.74
C HIS A 42 16.91 2.23 -9.12
N GLN A 43 17.96 1.85 -9.86
CA GLN A 43 19.06 1.06 -9.30
C GLN A 43 20.21 1.95 -8.82
N SER A 44 20.64 2.91 -9.66
CA SER A 44 21.68 3.88 -9.30
C SER A 44 21.16 5.08 -8.52
N GLN A 45 19.84 5.31 -8.59
CA GLN A 45 19.10 6.35 -7.86
C GLN A 45 19.66 7.76 -8.07
N VAL A 46 20.11 8.06 -9.30
CA VAL A 46 20.62 9.39 -9.65
C VAL A 46 19.53 10.45 -9.57
N THR A 47 19.94 11.67 -9.27
CA THR A 47 19.07 12.86 -9.23
C THR A 47 19.37 13.85 -10.35
N ASP A 48 20.39 13.56 -11.19
CA ASP A 48 20.83 14.41 -12.29
C ASP A 48 21.12 13.55 -13.54
N PHE A 49 20.65 13.99 -14.69
CA PHE A 49 20.85 13.30 -15.97
C PHE A 49 22.34 13.27 -16.39
N SER A 50 23.17 14.19 -15.94
CA SER A 50 24.61 14.20 -16.26
C SER A 50 25.33 12.96 -15.74
N ALA A 51 24.83 12.35 -14.65
CA ALA A 51 25.38 11.11 -14.08
C ALA A 51 25.13 9.87 -14.95
N MET A 52 24.22 9.92 -15.92
CA MET A 52 23.86 8.80 -16.79
C MET A 52 24.90 8.57 -17.90
N THR A 53 26.08 8.10 -17.53
CA THR A 53 27.29 8.11 -18.39
C THR A 53 27.21 7.18 -19.60
N ASP A 54 26.39 6.13 -19.59
CA ASP A 54 26.14 5.21 -20.72
C ASP A 54 25.05 5.71 -21.69
N ILE A 55 24.45 6.88 -21.39
CA ILE A 55 23.52 7.59 -22.28
C ILE A 55 24.28 8.73 -22.97
N ALA A 56 24.17 8.80 -24.31
CA ALA A 56 24.85 9.81 -25.09
C ALA A 56 24.55 11.24 -24.60
N LYS A 57 25.53 12.15 -24.69
CA LYS A 57 25.44 13.53 -24.20
C LYS A 57 24.22 14.25 -24.79
N GLY A 58 24.00 14.15 -26.10
CA GLY A 58 22.83 14.79 -26.74
C GLY A 58 21.49 14.26 -26.20
N THR A 59 21.38 12.95 -25.93
CA THR A 59 20.16 12.38 -25.31
C THR A 59 19.97 12.89 -23.87
N ARG A 60 21.06 13.07 -23.10
CA ARG A 60 20.97 13.64 -21.74
C ARG A 60 20.54 15.12 -21.77
N GLU A 61 21.00 15.89 -22.74
CA GLU A 61 20.59 17.27 -22.97
C GLU A 61 19.09 17.33 -23.36
N THR A 62 18.63 16.39 -24.20
CA THR A 62 17.19 16.26 -24.52
C THR A 62 16.37 15.91 -23.26
N LEU A 63 16.84 14.98 -22.42
CA LEU A 63 16.18 14.69 -21.14
C LEU A 63 16.07 15.92 -20.25
N ALA A 64 17.17 16.67 -20.09
CA ALA A 64 17.19 17.89 -19.27
C ALA A 64 16.25 19.00 -19.79
N ALA A 65 15.98 19.02 -21.09
CA ALA A 65 15.06 20.00 -21.71
C ALA A 65 13.58 19.62 -21.55
N HIS A 66 13.24 18.33 -21.43
CA HIS A 66 11.84 17.85 -21.47
C HIS A 66 11.39 17.10 -20.22
N ALA A 67 12.32 16.77 -19.32
CA ALA A 67 12.02 15.94 -18.16
C ALA A 67 12.74 16.41 -16.90
N GLU A 68 12.29 15.89 -15.77
CA GLU A 68 12.91 16.05 -14.46
C GLU A 68 12.93 14.73 -13.70
N ILE A 69 13.73 14.66 -12.63
CA ILE A 69 13.72 13.62 -11.63
C ILE A 69 13.27 14.28 -10.33
N ARG A 70 12.00 14.12 -9.98
CA ARG A 70 11.42 14.76 -8.80
C ARG A 70 11.15 13.72 -7.73
N ASP A 71 12.03 13.68 -6.73
CA ASP A 71 11.88 12.87 -5.54
C ASP A 71 10.82 13.45 -4.58
N LEU A 72 10.28 12.58 -3.70
CA LEU A 72 9.41 13.03 -2.60
C LEU A 72 10.20 13.79 -1.55
N THR A 73 9.59 14.84 -1.01
CA THR A 73 10.11 15.56 0.15
C THR A 73 9.65 14.89 1.45
N VAL A 74 10.58 14.61 2.36
CA VAL A 74 10.28 14.07 3.68
C VAL A 74 10.05 15.21 4.66
N ILE A 75 8.89 15.19 5.32
CA ILE A 75 8.52 16.14 6.40
C ILE A 75 9.03 15.63 7.75
N ARG A 76 8.94 14.32 7.97
CA ARG A 76 9.32 13.68 9.24
C ARG A 76 9.88 12.29 9.00
N ASP A 77 10.90 11.96 9.78
CA ASP A 77 11.51 10.64 9.88
C ASP A 77 11.56 10.23 11.35
N SER A 78 10.99 9.10 11.69
CA SER A 78 10.88 8.62 13.07
C SER A 78 11.21 7.14 13.14
N THR A 79 12.00 6.77 14.14
CA THR A 79 12.38 5.36 14.39
C THR A 79 11.86 4.93 15.75
N ALA A 80 11.13 3.83 15.77
CA ALA A 80 10.58 3.19 16.96
C ALA A 80 11.65 2.39 17.71
N SER A 81 11.37 2.07 18.97
CA SER A 81 12.24 1.25 19.82
C SER A 81 12.48 -0.16 19.28
N ASP A 82 11.57 -0.69 18.47
CA ASP A 82 11.68 -2.01 17.82
C ASP A 82 12.37 -1.95 16.44
N GLY A 83 12.93 -0.79 16.05
CA GLY A 83 13.59 -0.55 14.78
C GLY A 83 12.63 -0.24 13.61
N THR A 84 11.32 -0.25 13.83
CA THR A 84 10.35 0.21 12.82
C THR A 84 10.60 1.69 12.51
N ARG A 85 10.63 2.05 11.22
CA ARG A 85 10.87 3.43 10.78
C ARG A 85 9.68 3.95 10.01
N LYS A 86 9.23 5.15 10.33
CA LYS A 86 8.11 5.81 9.68
C LYS A 86 8.53 7.13 9.08
N TRP A 87 8.19 7.34 7.82
CA TRP A 87 8.38 8.59 7.11
C TRP A 87 7.05 9.24 6.79
N LEU A 88 6.97 10.55 6.95
CA LEU A 88 5.87 11.39 6.47
C LEU A 88 6.35 12.16 5.24
N PHE A 89 5.73 11.91 4.10
CA PHE A 89 6.06 12.53 2.82
C PHE A 89 5.10 13.65 2.46
N ASP A 90 5.63 14.77 1.98
CA ASP A 90 4.86 15.84 1.37
C ASP A 90 4.31 15.38 0.00
N VAL A 91 3.02 15.50 -0.18
CA VAL A 91 2.33 15.25 -1.45
C VAL A 91 1.48 16.46 -1.85
N GLY A 92 2.00 17.67 -1.60
CA GLY A 92 1.39 18.96 -1.92
C GLY A 92 0.34 19.39 -0.92
N SER A 93 -0.96 19.22 -1.21
CA SER A 93 -2.03 19.64 -0.29
C SER A 93 -2.23 18.74 0.92
N SER A 94 -1.46 17.66 1.03
CA SER A 94 -1.57 16.62 2.06
C SER A 94 -0.20 16.00 2.30
N ALA A 95 -0.11 15.14 3.33
CA ALA A 95 1.07 14.31 3.55
C ALA A 95 0.66 12.86 3.83
N VAL A 96 1.51 11.91 3.42
CA VAL A 96 1.24 10.47 3.56
C VAL A 96 2.38 9.75 4.27
N ASP A 97 2.01 8.71 5.00
CA ASP A 97 2.96 7.87 5.72
C ASP A 97 3.45 6.70 4.87
N ALA A 98 4.73 6.32 5.06
CA ALA A 98 5.25 5.00 4.73
C ALA A 98 5.98 4.42 5.95
N VAL A 99 5.97 3.09 6.09
CA VAL A 99 6.53 2.41 7.26
C VAL A 99 7.43 1.26 6.82
N PHE A 100 8.67 1.27 7.29
CA PHE A 100 9.60 0.16 7.15
C PHE A 100 9.63 -0.69 8.42
N ILE A 101 9.46 -1.99 8.26
CA ILE A 101 9.43 -2.98 9.34
C ILE A 101 10.61 -3.93 9.13
N PRO A 102 11.68 -3.81 9.94
CA PRO A 102 12.81 -4.72 9.89
C PRO A 102 12.46 -6.04 10.59
N GLU A 103 12.88 -7.14 9.97
CA GLU A 103 12.84 -8.48 10.54
C GLU A 103 14.14 -9.21 10.13
N GLU A 104 14.48 -10.28 10.83
CA GLU A 104 15.65 -11.08 10.49
C GLU A 104 15.52 -11.65 9.05
N GLY A 105 16.47 -11.27 8.17
CA GLY A 105 16.46 -11.69 6.76
C GLY A 105 15.34 -11.09 5.90
N ARG A 106 14.55 -10.13 6.43
CA ARG A 106 13.43 -9.53 5.72
C ARG A 106 13.23 -8.07 6.11
N GLY A 107 13.11 -7.19 5.13
CA GLY A 107 12.67 -5.81 5.30
C GLY A 107 11.37 -5.57 4.55
N THR A 108 10.29 -5.26 5.26
CA THR A 108 8.97 -5.00 4.66
C THR A 108 8.67 -3.51 4.66
N LEU A 109 8.46 -2.95 3.49
CA LEU A 109 8.01 -1.55 3.34
C LEU A 109 6.50 -1.51 3.08
N CYS A 110 5.79 -0.84 3.96
CA CYS A 110 4.36 -0.52 3.83
C CYS A 110 4.24 0.87 3.20
N ILE A 111 3.61 0.97 2.04
CA ILE A 111 3.45 2.22 1.28
C ILE A 111 1.98 2.61 1.11
N SER A 112 1.78 3.91 0.92
CA SER A 112 0.48 4.54 0.70
C SER A 112 0.18 4.68 -0.79
N SER A 113 -1.10 4.61 -1.16
CA SER A 113 -1.61 4.77 -2.53
C SER A 113 -2.50 5.99 -2.73
N GLN A 114 -3.01 6.56 -1.64
CA GLN A 114 -3.87 7.75 -1.66
C GLN A 114 -3.54 8.65 -0.47
N ALA A 115 -3.81 9.95 -0.62
CA ALA A 115 -3.88 10.88 0.49
C ALA A 115 -5.29 10.78 1.12
N GLY A 116 -5.40 10.05 2.22
CA GLY A 116 -6.67 9.64 2.84
C GLY A 116 -7.32 8.44 2.16
N CYS A 117 -8.58 8.14 2.50
CA CYS A 117 -9.32 7.01 1.92
C CYS A 117 -10.83 7.31 1.84
N ALA A 118 -11.43 6.97 0.70
CA ALA A 118 -12.87 7.19 0.48
C ALA A 118 -13.76 6.06 1.05
N LEU A 119 -13.21 4.90 1.41
CA LEU A 119 -13.99 3.71 1.78
C LEU A 119 -14.59 3.73 3.18
N ASP A 120 -14.09 4.60 4.08
CA ASP A 120 -14.65 4.82 5.42
C ASP A 120 -14.78 3.57 6.30
N CYS A 121 -13.79 2.69 6.27
CA CYS A 121 -13.75 1.53 7.18
C CYS A 121 -13.76 2.01 8.63
N ALA A 122 -14.66 1.43 9.45
CA ALA A 122 -14.98 1.95 10.77
C ALA A 122 -13.80 1.92 11.76
N PHE A 123 -12.91 0.96 11.60
CA PHE A 123 -11.73 0.71 12.46
C PHE A 123 -10.43 1.35 11.93
N CYS A 124 -10.48 2.19 10.90
CA CYS A 124 -9.28 2.72 10.23
C CYS A 124 -9.16 4.24 10.40
N SER A 125 -8.05 4.69 10.98
CA SER A 125 -7.75 6.13 11.15
C SER A 125 -7.73 6.87 9.81
N THR A 126 -7.07 6.31 8.78
CA THR A 126 -7.04 6.89 7.44
C THR A 126 -8.44 7.05 6.84
N GLY A 127 -9.32 6.05 7.03
CA GLY A 127 -10.71 6.13 6.57
C GLY A 127 -11.49 7.24 7.26
N LYS A 128 -11.23 7.48 8.55
CA LYS A 128 -11.89 8.55 9.34
C LYS A 128 -11.42 9.96 8.99
N GLN A 129 -10.23 10.10 8.40
CA GLN A 129 -9.72 11.40 7.94
C GLN A 129 -10.34 11.89 6.61
N GLY A 130 -11.07 11.02 5.91
CA GLY A 130 -11.63 11.32 4.60
C GLY A 130 -10.63 11.13 3.47
N PHE A 131 -10.92 11.72 2.31
CA PHE A 131 -10.16 11.54 1.08
C PHE A 131 -9.78 12.88 0.46
N ASN A 132 -8.55 13.03 0.05
CA ASN A 132 -8.07 14.22 -0.69
C ASN A 132 -7.88 13.90 -2.17
N ARG A 133 -6.95 12.99 -2.52
CA ARG A 133 -6.64 12.61 -3.89
C ARG A 133 -5.91 11.26 -3.99
N ASN A 134 -5.87 10.73 -5.18
CA ASN A 134 -4.98 9.65 -5.55
C ASN A 134 -3.52 10.15 -5.57
N LEU A 135 -2.58 9.29 -5.20
CA LEU A 135 -1.16 9.51 -5.44
C LEU A 135 -0.83 9.16 -6.89
N SER A 136 0.14 9.86 -7.46
CA SER A 136 0.69 9.52 -8.76
C SER A 136 1.61 8.28 -8.68
N THR A 137 1.96 7.72 -9.83
CA THR A 137 2.93 6.61 -9.92
C THR A 137 4.26 7.00 -9.29
N GLY A 138 4.77 8.19 -9.59
CA GLY A 138 6.01 8.72 -9.02
C GLY A 138 5.94 8.92 -7.51
N GLU A 139 4.80 9.35 -6.97
CA GLU A 139 4.59 9.47 -5.53
C GLU A 139 4.50 8.11 -4.83
N ILE A 140 3.94 7.09 -5.47
CA ILE A 140 3.90 5.73 -4.94
C ILE A 140 5.30 5.11 -4.96
N ILE A 141 6.00 5.13 -6.08
CA ILE A 141 7.32 4.55 -6.22
C ILE A 141 8.39 5.37 -5.48
N GLY A 142 8.18 6.67 -5.32
CA GLY A 142 9.05 7.57 -4.57
C GLY A 142 9.21 7.17 -3.10
N GLN A 143 8.16 6.59 -2.49
CA GLN A 143 8.23 6.06 -1.13
C GLN A 143 9.23 4.90 -1.06
N LEU A 144 9.19 3.97 -2.02
CA LEU A 144 10.15 2.86 -2.11
C LEU A 144 11.56 3.37 -2.42
N ARG A 145 11.70 4.30 -3.38
CA ARG A 145 12.97 4.90 -3.77
C ARG A 145 13.66 5.57 -2.58
N TYR A 146 12.93 6.39 -1.83
CA TYR A 146 13.46 7.08 -0.65
C TYR A 146 13.86 6.08 0.46
N ALA A 147 13.00 5.12 0.78
CA ALA A 147 13.27 4.12 1.80
C ALA A 147 14.51 3.30 1.46
N ASP A 148 14.62 2.81 0.21
CA ASP A 148 15.77 2.02 -0.24
C ASP A 148 17.07 2.81 -0.18
N LEU A 149 17.08 4.09 -0.65
CA LEU A 149 18.24 4.97 -0.61
C LEU A 149 18.68 5.24 0.84
N THR A 150 17.74 5.59 1.71
CA THR A 150 18.04 5.94 3.11
C THR A 150 18.57 4.73 3.88
N LEU A 151 17.91 3.58 3.75
CA LEU A 151 18.31 2.35 4.45
C LEU A 151 19.66 1.81 3.94
N LYS A 152 19.97 1.95 2.65
CA LYS A 152 21.29 1.66 2.11
C LYS A 152 22.34 2.60 2.68
N GLY A 153 22.04 3.90 2.76
CA GLY A 153 22.93 4.90 3.37
C GLY A 153 23.28 4.57 4.82
N ASP A 154 22.29 4.18 5.63
CA ASP A 154 22.49 3.77 7.02
C ASP A 154 23.40 2.52 7.16
N LEU A 155 23.40 1.64 6.17
CA LEU A 155 24.26 0.46 6.09
C LEU A 155 25.61 0.73 5.43
N GLY A 156 25.88 1.97 5.00
CA GLY A 156 27.12 2.32 4.25
C GLY A 156 27.17 1.72 2.84
N ILE A 157 26.02 1.34 2.27
CA ILE A 157 25.92 0.73 0.95
C ILE A 157 25.79 1.82 -0.10
N VAL A 158 26.69 1.86 -1.07
CA VAL A 158 26.67 2.80 -2.19
C VAL A 158 26.28 2.06 -3.48
N GLY A 159 25.16 2.46 -4.10
CA GLY A 159 24.67 1.88 -5.35
C GLY A 159 24.04 0.48 -5.19
N ARG A 160 23.96 -0.28 -6.29
CA ARG A 160 23.51 -1.68 -6.25
C ARG A 160 24.64 -2.55 -5.68
N THR A 161 24.41 -3.20 -4.56
CA THR A 161 25.39 -4.13 -4.01
C THR A 161 25.50 -5.39 -4.88
N LEU A 162 26.72 -5.74 -5.23
CA LEU A 162 27.02 -7.03 -5.86
C LEU A 162 26.74 -8.20 -4.90
N ASP A 163 26.67 -7.94 -3.60
CA ASP A 163 26.48 -8.94 -2.53
C ASP A 163 25.00 -9.21 -2.21
N GLY A 164 24.06 -8.63 -2.97
CA GLY A 164 22.64 -8.97 -2.90
C GLY A 164 21.89 -8.45 -1.65
N VAL A 165 22.49 -7.63 -0.80
CA VAL A 165 21.81 -7.04 0.36
C VAL A 165 20.87 -5.93 -0.11
N GLN A 166 19.57 -6.22 -0.12
CA GLN A 166 18.52 -5.24 -0.33
C GLN A 166 17.80 -5.01 0.98
N PRO A 167 17.85 -3.80 1.57
CA PRO A 167 17.14 -3.50 2.82
C PRO A 167 15.64 -3.75 2.68
N VAL A 168 15.04 -3.29 1.58
CA VAL A 168 13.63 -3.54 1.27
C VAL A 168 13.49 -4.81 0.44
N THR A 169 13.06 -5.89 1.05
CA THR A 169 12.85 -7.18 0.37
C THR A 169 11.40 -7.43 0.00
N ASN A 170 10.46 -6.77 0.66
CA ASN A 170 9.02 -6.91 0.46
C ASN A 170 8.35 -5.54 0.47
N VAL A 171 7.37 -5.35 -0.40
CA VAL A 171 6.52 -4.17 -0.43
C VAL A 171 5.06 -4.58 -0.22
N VAL A 172 4.36 -3.89 0.67
CA VAL A 172 2.94 -4.09 0.91
C VAL A 172 2.19 -2.77 0.74
N MET A 173 1.16 -2.76 -0.08
CA MET A 173 0.29 -1.60 -0.25
C MET A 173 -0.83 -1.65 0.81
N MET A 174 -0.42 -1.46 2.06
CA MET A 174 -1.27 -1.51 3.26
C MET A 174 -1.19 -0.20 4.06
N GLY A 175 -0.64 0.84 3.45
CA GLY A 175 -0.59 2.20 3.99
C GLY A 175 -1.90 2.93 3.83
N MET A 176 -1.84 4.22 3.54
CA MET A 176 -3.01 5.06 3.38
C MET A 176 -3.68 4.84 2.02
N GLY A 177 -5.02 4.69 2.02
CA GLY A 177 -5.84 4.58 0.81
C GLY A 177 -6.21 3.14 0.43
N GLU A 178 -7.11 3.04 -0.55
CA GLU A 178 -7.47 1.80 -1.22
C GLU A 178 -6.71 1.71 -2.56
N PRO A 179 -5.73 0.81 -2.69
CA PRO A 179 -4.89 0.76 -3.90
C PRO A 179 -5.68 0.55 -5.18
N LEU A 180 -6.71 -0.29 -5.15
CA LEU A 180 -7.50 -0.59 -6.34
C LEU A 180 -8.43 0.55 -6.75
N ALA A 181 -8.69 1.53 -5.88
CA ALA A 181 -9.36 2.78 -6.25
C ALA A 181 -8.42 3.78 -6.97
N ASN A 182 -7.11 3.52 -6.95
CA ASN A 182 -6.08 4.28 -7.67
C ASN A 182 -5.38 3.40 -8.73
N PHE A 183 -6.14 2.61 -9.44
CA PHE A 183 -5.65 1.53 -10.30
C PHE A 183 -4.62 2.00 -11.35
N ASP A 184 -4.88 3.14 -12.00
CA ASP A 184 -4.08 3.67 -13.11
C ASP A 184 -2.67 4.14 -12.68
N ALA A 185 -2.49 4.50 -11.42
CA ALA A 185 -1.18 4.86 -10.87
C ALA A 185 -0.51 3.66 -10.17
N VAL A 186 -1.31 2.79 -9.54
CA VAL A 186 -0.83 1.62 -8.80
C VAL A 186 -0.22 0.58 -9.74
N VAL A 187 -0.87 0.27 -10.85
CA VAL A 187 -0.36 -0.77 -11.77
C VAL A 187 1.00 -0.41 -12.35
N PRO A 188 1.24 0.79 -12.91
CA PRO A 188 2.59 1.18 -13.33
C PRO A 188 3.63 1.16 -12.20
N ALA A 189 3.26 1.53 -10.97
CA ALA A 189 4.15 1.42 -9.81
C ALA A 189 4.50 -0.04 -9.49
N LEU A 190 3.53 -0.97 -9.56
CA LEU A 190 3.79 -2.41 -9.41
C LEU A 190 4.72 -2.93 -10.50
N GLU A 191 4.50 -2.53 -11.76
CA GLU A 191 5.36 -2.90 -12.88
C GLU A 191 6.79 -2.43 -12.67
N LEU A 192 7.02 -1.21 -12.15
CA LEU A 192 8.35 -0.72 -11.76
C LEU A 192 8.96 -1.54 -10.61
N MET A 193 8.18 -1.93 -9.60
CA MET A 193 8.66 -2.79 -8.50
C MET A 193 9.13 -4.16 -9.01
N LEU A 194 8.49 -4.68 -10.05
CA LEU A 194 8.78 -6.01 -10.62
C LEU A 194 9.85 -5.98 -11.71
N ASP A 195 10.08 -4.84 -12.39
CA ASP A 195 11.02 -4.74 -13.52
C ASP A 195 12.46 -4.94 -13.05
N ASP A 196 13.18 -5.89 -13.69
CA ASP A 196 14.58 -6.20 -13.41
C ASP A 196 15.54 -5.02 -13.68
N ASN A 197 15.11 -4.04 -14.49
CA ASN A 197 15.87 -2.81 -14.72
C ASN A 197 15.55 -1.72 -13.69
N ALA A 198 14.57 -1.95 -12.81
CA ALA A 198 14.22 -1.07 -11.71
C ALA A 198 14.50 -1.77 -10.36
N TYR A 199 13.51 -2.29 -9.65
CA TYR A 199 13.70 -2.90 -8.33
C TYR A 199 13.87 -4.42 -8.37
N GLY A 200 13.34 -5.12 -9.38
CA GLY A 200 13.47 -6.57 -9.55
C GLY A 200 12.84 -7.40 -8.43
N LEU A 201 11.80 -6.89 -7.78
CA LEU A 201 11.12 -7.63 -6.73
C LEU A 201 10.29 -8.77 -7.33
N SER A 202 10.30 -9.91 -6.65
CA SER A 202 9.44 -11.03 -7.04
C SER A 202 7.96 -10.68 -6.81
N ARG A 203 7.07 -11.11 -7.72
CA ARG A 203 5.60 -10.97 -7.59
C ARG A 203 5.05 -11.49 -6.25
N ARG A 204 5.72 -12.45 -5.61
CA ARG A 204 5.38 -12.99 -4.29
C ARG A 204 5.77 -12.06 -3.14
N ARG A 205 6.66 -11.10 -3.38
CA ARG A 205 7.18 -10.14 -2.40
C ARG A 205 6.52 -8.78 -2.48
N VAL A 206 5.68 -8.55 -3.49
CA VAL A 206 4.84 -7.38 -3.63
C VAL A 206 3.41 -7.80 -3.33
N THR A 207 2.75 -7.13 -2.37
CA THR A 207 1.38 -7.45 -1.96
C THR A 207 0.49 -6.24 -2.14
N VAL A 208 -0.58 -6.41 -2.90
CA VAL A 208 -1.70 -5.45 -2.93
C VAL A 208 -2.72 -5.88 -1.90
N SER A 209 -3.13 -4.95 -1.03
CA SER A 209 -4.24 -5.14 -0.11
C SER A 209 -5.46 -4.38 -0.62
N THR A 210 -6.64 -4.98 -0.54
CA THR A 210 -7.90 -4.34 -0.95
C THR A 210 -9.02 -4.64 0.01
N SER A 211 -9.91 -3.68 0.16
CA SER A 211 -11.17 -3.86 0.89
C SER A 211 -12.24 -4.59 0.04
N GLY A 212 -11.94 -4.91 -1.23
CA GLY A 212 -12.81 -5.73 -2.07
C GLY A 212 -13.49 -4.99 -3.22
N LEU A 213 -12.74 -4.18 -3.99
CA LEU A 213 -13.22 -3.64 -5.26
C LEU A 213 -13.17 -4.76 -6.33
N VAL A 214 -14.26 -5.56 -6.42
CA VAL A 214 -14.31 -6.78 -7.21
C VAL A 214 -13.90 -6.59 -8.68
N PRO A 215 -14.39 -5.61 -9.45
CA PRO A 215 -13.96 -5.44 -10.84
C PRO A 215 -12.47 -5.17 -10.98
N GLN A 216 -11.88 -4.43 -10.05
CA GLN A 216 -10.45 -4.10 -10.05
C GLN A 216 -9.59 -5.29 -9.61
N ILE A 217 -10.10 -6.20 -8.77
CA ILE A 217 -9.44 -7.48 -8.48
C ILE A 217 -9.29 -8.30 -9.77
N ASP A 218 -10.35 -8.43 -10.55
CA ASP A 218 -10.34 -9.13 -11.83
C ASP A 218 -9.40 -8.45 -12.84
N GLU A 219 -9.34 -7.13 -12.85
CA GLU A 219 -8.43 -6.39 -13.74
C GLU A 219 -6.95 -6.52 -13.30
N LEU A 220 -6.68 -6.51 -11.99
CA LEU A 220 -5.33 -6.74 -11.46
C LEU A 220 -4.82 -8.15 -11.83
N ALA A 221 -5.69 -9.16 -11.77
CA ALA A 221 -5.37 -10.52 -12.19
C ALA A 221 -4.84 -10.57 -13.64
N ARG A 222 -5.45 -9.80 -14.54
CA ARG A 222 -5.07 -9.77 -15.96
C ARG A 222 -3.81 -8.94 -16.22
N ARG A 223 -3.67 -7.80 -15.56
CA ARG A 223 -2.62 -6.83 -15.89
C ARG A 223 -1.31 -7.03 -15.13
N CYS A 224 -1.38 -7.20 -13.83
CA CYS A 224 -0.19 -7.29 -12.98
C CYS A 224 -0.47 -8.12 -11.73
N PRO A 225 -0.70 -9.45 -11.85
CA PRO A 225 -1.01 -10.28 -10.71
C PRO A 225 0.19 -10.41 -9.77
N VAL A 226 0.03 -9.90 -8.55
CA VAL A 226 0.96 -9.95 -7.42
C VAL A 226 0.32 -10.70 -6.25
N ALA A 227 0.98 -10.83 -5.10
CA ALA A 227 0.32 -11.39 -3.92
C ALA A 227 -0.88 -10.51 -3.52
N LEU A 228 -2.03 -11.13 -3.23
CA LEU A 228 -3.26 -10.44 -2.86
C LEU A 228 -3.57 -10.66 -1.38
N ALA A 229 -3.85 -9.56 -0.68
CA ALA A 229 -4.45 -9.54 0.63
C ALA A 229 -5.84 -8.89 0.54
N VAL A 230 -6.81 -9.46 1.26
CA VAL A 230 -8.18 -8.96 1.28
C VAL A 230 -8.56 -8.60 2.71
N SER A 231 -8.91 -7.36 2.91
CA SER A 231 -9.45 -6.82 4.15
C SER A 231 -10.87 -7.35 4.37
N LEU A 232 -10.99 -8.55 4.96
CA LEU A 232 -12.27 -9.23 5.20
C LEU A 232 -12.97 -8.64 6.43
N HIS A 233 -12.32 -8.68 7.60
CA HIS A 233 -12.67 -8.07 8.88
C HIS A 233 -14.01 -8.46 9.50
N ALA A 234 -14.89 -9.12 8.77
CA ALA A 234 -16.16 -9.65 9.27
C ALA A 234 -16.54 -10.93 8.53
N PRO A 235 -17.19 -11.91 9.20
CA PRO A 235 -17.57 -13.17 8.59
C PRO A 235 -19.01 -13.18 8.01
N THR A 236 -19.75 -12.07 8.14
CA THR A 236 -21.13 -11.92 7.64
C THR A 236 -21.29 -10.58 6.95
N ASP A 237 -22.17 -10.51 5.95
CA ASP A 237 -22.46 -9.26 5.23
C ASP A 237 -23.01 -8.19 6.17
N ALA A 238 -23.90 -8.53 7.09
CA ALA A 238 -24.49 -7.57 8.03
C ALA A 238 -23.42 -6.86 8.86
N LEU A 239 -22.43 -7.59 9.39
CA LEU A 239 -21.33 -7.01 10.15
C LEU A 239 -20.32 -6.30 9.23
N ARG A 240 -20.05 -6.86 8.05
CA ARG A 240 -19.13 -6.29 7.08
C ARG A 240 -19.63 -4.96 6.51
N ASP A 241 -20.94 -4.81 6.32
CA ASP A 241 -21.57 -3.57 5.87
C ASP A 241 -21.31 -2.39 6.84
N VAL A 242 -21.14 -2.69 8.12
CA VAL A 242 -20.81 -1.71 9.16
C VAL A 242 -19.31 -1.45 9.22
N LEU A 243 -18.50 -2.50 9.23
CA LEU A 243 -17.05 -2.37 9.40
C LEU A 243 -16.31 -1.96 8.12
N VAL A 244 -16.78 -2.44 6.97
CA VAL A 244 -16.16 -2.26 5.65
C VAL A 244 -17.25 -1.90 4.63
N PRO A 245 -17.70 -0.64 4.55
CA PRO A 245 -18.93 -0.24 3.85
C PRO A 245 -19.00 -0.58 2.35
N ILE A 246 -17.85 -0.81 1.69
CA ILE A 246 -17.81 -1.26 0.29
C ILE A 246 -18.51 -2.62 0.10
N ASN A 247 -18.71 -3.40 1.17
CA ASN A 247 -19.44 -4.66 1.16
C ASN A 247 -20.87 -4.51 0.63
N LYS A 248 -21.53 -3.37 0.89
CA LYS A 248 -22.87 -3.06 0.37
C LYS A 248 -22.93 -3.11 -1.16
N ARG A 249 -21.80 -2.84 -1.81
CA ARG A 249 -21.67 -2.88 -3.27
C ARG A 249 -21.17 -4.24 -3.77
N TYR A 250 -20.26 -4.87 -3.00
CA TYR A 250 -19.66 -6.15 -3.34
C TYR A 250 -19.73 -7.06 -2.10
N PRO A 251 -20.84 -7.81 -1.93
CA PRO A 251 -21.03 -8.72 -0.81
C PRO A 251 -19.96 -9.81 -0.75
N ILE A 252 -19.84 -10.45 0.42
CA ILE A 252 -18.81 -11.49 0.67
C ILE A 252 -18.83 -12.57 -0.43
N ALA A 253 -19.99 -13.02 -0.88
CA ALA A 253 -20.07 -14.06 -1.91
C ALA A 253 -19.40 -13.64 -3.24
N GLU A 254 -19.61 -12.40 -3.68
CA GLU A 254 -18.98 -11.86 -4.89
C GLU A 254 -17.47 -11.68 -4.69
N LEU A 255 -17.06 -11.21 -3.50
CA LEU A 255 -15.66 -11.06 -3.14
C LEU A 255 -14.91 -12.40 -3.16
N LEU A 256 -15.50 -13.47 -2.58
CA LEU A 256 -14.90 -14.80 -2.59
C LEU A 256 -14.82 -15.38 -4.00
N ALA A 257 -15.83 -15.15 -4.83
CA ALA A 257 -15.79 -15.53 -6.24
C ALA A 257 -14.66 -14.82 -6.99
N ALA A 258 -14.44 -13.53 -6.76
CA ALA A 258 -13.32 -12.78 -7.32
C ALA A 258 -11.96 -13.31 -6.81
N CYS A 259 -11.86 -13.66 -5.54
CA CYS A 259 -10.65 -14.28 -4.97
C CYS A 259 -10.30 -15.60 -5.67
N ASN A 260 -11.29 -16.46 -5.92
CA ASN A 260 -11.09 -17.72 -6.64
C ASN A 260 -10.61 -17.47 -8.09
N ARG A 261 -11.21 -16.52 -8.82
CA ARG A 261 -10.75 -16.15 -10.17
C ARG A 261 -9.34 -15.56 -10.18
N TYR A 262 -8.99 -14.81 -9.12
CA TYR A 262 -7.65 -14.25 -8.99
C TYR A 262 -6.58 -15.33 -8.82
N LEU A 263 -6.89 -16.42 -8.16
CA LEU A 263 -5.94 -17.53 -7.91
C LEU A 263 -5.43 -18.18 -9.18
N ASP A 264 -6.18 -18.14 -10.29
CA ASP A 264 -5.74 -18.65 -11.60
C ASP A 264 -4.51 -17.89 -12.13
N PHE A 265 -4.25 -16.68 -11.67
CA PHE A 265 -3.17 -15.79 -12.11
C PHE A 265 -2.15 -15.47 -11.01
N ALA A 266 -2.53 -15.74 -9.76
CA ALA A 266 -1.77 -15.33 -8.58
C ALA A 266 -0.39 -16.00 -8.53
N PRO A 267 0.66 -15.30 -8.02
CA PRO A 267 1.98 -15.91 -7.81
C PRO A 267 2.03 -16.85 -6.60
N ARG A 268 0.96 -16.92 -5.84
CA ARG A 268 0.75 -17.81 -4.67
C ARG A 268 -0.56 -18.57 -4.86
N ASP A 269 -0.63 -19.75 -4.31
CA ASP A 269 -1.78 -20.66 -4.31
C ASP A 269 -2.80 -20.37 -3.21
N PHE A 270 -2.73 -19.18 -2.60
CA PHE A 270 -3.64 -18.72 -1.56
C PHE A 270 -3.81 -17.20 -1.54
N ILE A 271 -4.96 -16.76 -1.05
CA ILE A 271 -5.26 -15.37 -0.69
C ILE A 271 -4.93 -15.16 0.80
N THR A 272 -4.46 -13.97 1.19
CA THR A 272 -4.35 -13.61 2.60
C THR A 272 -5.59 -12.83 3.00
N PHE A 273 -6.41 -13.37 3.90
CA PHE A 273 -7.49 -12.61 4.53
C PHE A 273 -6.99 -11.91 5.78
N GLU A 274 -7.09 -10.59 5.79
CA GLU A 274 -6.79 -9.74 6.94
C GLU A 274 -8.04 -9.60 7.81
N TYR A 275 -7.91 -9.81 9.12
CA TYR A 275 -9.01 -9.80 10.06
C TYR A 275 -8.63 -9.03 11.33
N VAL A 276 -9.13 -7.80 11.48
CA VAL A 276 -8.94 -7.01 12.69
C VAL A 276 -9.77 -7.59 13.83
N MET A 277 -9.17 -7.71 15.03
CA MET A 277 -9.82 -8.27 16.22
C MET A 277 -10.34 -7.14 17.09
N LEU A 278 -11.66 -6.96 17.11
CA LEU A 278 -12.40 -5.91 17.81
C LEU A 278 -13.19 -6.53 18.98
N ASP A 279 -12.88 -6.12 20.20
CA ASP A 279 -13.46 -6.64 21.44
C ASP A 279 -15.00 -6.54 21.45
N GLY A 280 -15.66 -7.68 21.64
CA GLY A 280 -17.11 -7.80 21.67
C GLY A 280 -17.84 -7.56 20.34
N VAL A 281 -17.11 -7.34 19.24
CA VAL A 281 -17.69 -7.00 17.93
C VAL A 281 -17.59 -8.15 16.93
N ASN A 282 -16.38 -8.66 16.70
CA ASN A 282 -16.11 -9.67 15.68
C ASN A 282 -15.20 -10.82 16.19
N ASP A 283 -14.95 -10.87 17.47
CA ASP A 283 -13.99 -11.78 18.11
C ASP A 283 -14.61 -12.98 18.85
N GLN A 284 -15.94 -13.15 18.80
CA GLN A 284 -16.64 -14.25 19.44
C GLN A 284 -16.44 -15.58 18.68
N MET A 285 -16.60 -16.72 19.36
CA MET A 285 -16.39 -18.05 18.74
C MET A 285 -17.31 -18.32 17.55
N GLU A 286 -18.52 -17.77 17.55
CA GLU A 286 -19.44 -17.84 16.41
C GLU A 286 -18.86 -17.19 15.14
N HIS A 287 -18.08 -16.12 15.30
CA HIS A 287 -17.37 -15.48 14.21
C HIS A 287 -16.23 -16.35 13.67
N ALA A 288 -15.52 -17.09 14.55
CA ALA A 288 -14.52 -18.06 14.12
C ALA A 288 -15.15 -19.19 13.29
N GLU A 289 -16.31 -19.73 13.73
CA GLU A 289 -17.06 -20.76 12.98
C GLU A 289 -17.49 -20.26 11.60
N ALA A 290 -17.95 -19.02 11.51
CA ALA A 290 -18.32 -18.43 10.24
C ALA A 290 -17.11 -18.18 9.32
N LEU A 291 -15.94 -17.78 9.88
CA LEU A 291 -14.68 -17.64 9.12
C LEU A 291 -14.17 -18.98 8.59
N ILE A 292 -14.32 -20.08 9.33
CA ILE A 292 -13.96 -21.41 8.86
C ILE A 292 -14.75 -21.76 7.59
N LYS A 293 -16.06 -21.42 7.54
CA LYS A 293 -16.89 -21.64 6.36
C LYS A 293 -16.41 -20.82 5.17
N ILE A 294 -15.96 -19.58 5.39
CA ILE A 294 -15.41 -18.72 4.35
C ILE A 294 -14.06 -19.28 3.84
N ALA A 295 -13.14 -19.60 4.75
CA ALA A 295 -11.81 -20.06 4.40
C ALA A 295 -11.82 -21.42 3.64
N ARG A 296 -12.87 -22.21 3.80
CA ARG A 296 -13.09 -23.45 3.03
C ARG A 296 -13.56 -23.22 1.60
N GLN A 297 -14.03 -22.00 1.26
CA GLN A 297 -14.48 -21.67 -0.09
C GLN A 297 -13.36 -21.10 -0.97
N VAL A 298 -12.26 -20.61 -0.36
CA VAL A 298 -11.13 -20.01 -1.08
C VAL A 298 -9.83 -20.52 -0.43
N PRO A 299 -8.89 -21.08 -1.20
CA PRO A 299 -7.56 -21.35 -0.71
C PRO A 299 -6.95 -20.09 -0.07
N SER A 300 -6.82 -20.08 1.25
CA SER A 300 -6.47 -18.85 1.97
C SER A 300 -5.73 -19.12 3.27
N LYS A 301 -5.11 -18.06 3.78
CA LYS A 301 -4.64 -17.96 5.16
C LYS A 301 -5.28 -16.76 5.84
N LEU A 302 -5.48 -16.84 7.14
CA LEU A 302 -5.98 -15.76 7.96
C LEU A 302 -4.84 -15.07 8.70
N ASN A 303 -4.86 -13.74 8.69
CA ASN A 303 -3.95 -12.90 9.45
C ASN A 303 -4.77 -12.09 10.45
N LEU A 304 -4.75 -12.50 11.72
CA LEU A 304 -5.44 -11.80 12.80
C LEU A 304 -4.64 -10.59 13.21
N ILE A 305 -5.26 -9.42 13.15
CA ILE A 305 -4.66 -8.14 13.49
C ILE A 305 -5.25 -7.66 14.82
N PRO A 306 -4.51 -7.73 15.93
CA PRO A 306 -4.95 -7.06 17.16
C PRO A 306 -5.21 -5.59 16.86
N PHE A 307 -6.40 -5.09 17.22
CA PHE A 307 -6.76 -3.71 16.93
C PHE A 307 -5.78 -2.74 17.60
N ASN A 308 -5.34 -1.74 16.86
CA ASN A 308 -4.48 -0.67 17.36
C ASN A 308 -5.36 0.59 17.52
N PRO A 309 -5.65 1.00 18.77
CA PRO A 309 -6.48 2.16 19.03
C PRO A 309 -5.89 3.44 18.43
N PHE A 310 -6.76 4.34 18.00
CA PHE A 310 -6.40 5.70 17.57
C PHE A 310 -7.37 6.73 18.19
N PRO A 311 -7.03 8.02 18.22
CA PRO A 311 -7.88 9.03 18.82
C PRO A 311 -9.31 9.02 18.26
N ASN A 312 -10.30 9.05 19.15
CA ASN A 312 -11.75 9.01 18.84
C ASN A 312 -12.24 7.67 18.21
N SER A 313 -11.50 6.59 18.31
CA SER A 313 -12.02 5.25 17.98
C SER A 313 -12.98 4.77 19.07
N GLU A 314 -14.12 4.23 18.66
CA GLU A 314 -15.12 3.60 19.56
C GLU A 314 -14.78 2.14 19.87
N PHE A 315 -13.87 1.55 19.10
CA PHE A 315 -13.48 0.14 19.24
C PHE A 315 -12.37 -0.05 20.26
N LYS A 316 -12.34 -1.27 20.83
CA LYS A 316 -11.31 -1.72 21.75
C LYS A 316 -10.59 -2.93 21.18
N LYS A 317 -9.35 -3.10 21.59
CA LYS A 317 -8.54 -4.28 21.28
C LYS A 317 -9.09 -5.48 22.02
N SER A 318 -9.31 -6.59 21.33
CA SER A 318 -9.68 -7.86 21.95
C SER A 318 -8.64 -8.31 22.99
N PRO A 319 -9.04 -8.89 24.12
CA PRO A 319 -8.12 -9.47 25.08
C PRO A 319 -7.23 -10.53 24.44
N ARG A 320 -5.98 -10.62 24.88
CA ARG A 320 -5.00 -11.56 24.32
C ARG A 320 -5.49 -13.02 24.36
N GLU A 321 -6.13 -13.39 25.43
CA GLU A 321 -6.69 -14.74 25.62
C GLU A 321 -7.76 -15.05 24.58
N GLN A 322 -8.63 -14.09 24.29
CA GLN A 322 -9.66 -14.18 23.26
C GLN A 322 -9.03 -14.36 21.87
N ILE A 323 -8.01 -13.56 21.53
CA ILE A 323 -7.29 -13.67 20.24
C ILE A 323 -6.65 -15.07 20.10
N LEU A 324 -6.02 -15.57 21.17
CA LEU A 324 -5.38 -16.89 21.18
C LEU A 324 -6.41 -18.04 21.09
N ALA A 325 -7.56 -17.90 21.77
CA ALA A 325 -8.65 -18.87 21.67
C ALA A 325 -9.25 -18.91 20.26
N PHE A 326 -9.46 -17.73 19.67
CA PHE A 326 -9.95 -17.57 18.30
C PHE A 326 -8.97 -18.17 17.30
N GLN A 327 -7.66 -17.90 17.42
CA GLN A 327 -6.62 -18.50 16.58
C GLN A 327 -6.60 -20.03 16.71
N ARG A 328 -6.63 -20.57 17.95
CA ARG A 328 -6.66 -22.02 18.18
C ARG A 328 -7.85 -22.66 17.48
N ARG A 329 -9.04 -22.08 17.61
CA ARG A 329 -10.24 -22.63 16.97
C ARG A 329 -10.12 -22.70 15.44
N LEU A 330 -9.51 -21.68 14.81
CA LEU A 330 -9.23 -21.66 13.37
C LEU A 330 -8.18 -22.73 13.00
N SER A 331 -7.12 -22.84 13.80
CA SER A 331 -6.05 -23.82 13.59
C SER A 331 -6.53 -25.27 13.76
N ASP A 332 -7.41 -25.52 14.73
CA ASP A 332 -8.03 -26.84 14.94
C ASP A 332 -8.92 -27.25 13.75
N ALA A 333 -9.39 -26.28 12.97
CA ALA A 333 -10.11 -26.49 11.72
C ALA A 333 -9.18 -26.55 10.49
N GLU A 334 -7.86 -26.66 10.72
CA GLU A 334 -6.80 -26.71 9.68
C GLU A 334 -6.67 -25.42 8.85
N ILE A 335 -7.16 -24.29 9.36
CA ILE A 335 -6.98 -22.99 8.70
C ILE A 335 -5.65 -22.37 9.15
N VAL A 336 -4.74 -22.16 8.22
CA VAL A 336 -3.47 -21.47 8.48
C VAL A 336 -3.74 -20.07 9.00
N THR A 337 -3.43 -19.83 10.27
CA THR A 337 -3.78 -18.59 10.96
C THR A 337 -2.56 -18.00 11.68
N THR A 338 -2.24 -16.76 11.38
CA THR A 338 -1.17 -15.99 12.03
C THR A 338 -1.74 -14.84 12.85
N ILE A 339 -1.08 -14.46 13.94
CA ILE A 339 -1.38 -13.23 14.68
C ILE A 339 -0.29 -12.21 14.33
N ARG A 340 -0.70 -11.05 13.84
CA ARG A 340 0.23 -9.98 13.50
C ARG A 340 0.80 -9.36 14.77
N LYS A 341 2.13 -9.28 14.85
CA LYS A 341 2.80 -8.48 15.86
C LYS A 341 2.56 -6.98 15.61
N THR A 342 2.11 -6.24 16.61
CA THR A 342 2.12 -4.78 16.56
C THR A 342 3.57 -4.30 16.45
N ARG A 343 3.84 -3.36 15.55
CA ARG A 343 5.15 -2.79 15.29
C ARG A 343 5.05 -1.26 15.29
N GLY A 344 6.06 -0.58 15.81
CA GLY A 344 6.13 0.87 15.82
C GLY A 344 4.98 1.53 16.60
N ASP A 345 4.54 0.92 17.70
CA ASP A 345 3.40 1.40 18.50
C ASP A 345 3.70 2.76 19.14
N ASP A 346 4.97 2.99 19.51
CA ASP A 346 5.48 4.23 20.11
C ASP A 346 5.59 5.41 19.13
N ILE A 347 5.39 5.18 17.83
CA ILE A 347 5.42 6.21 16.78
C ILE A 347 4.14 6.21 15.91
N ASP A 348 3.05 5.59 16.35
CA ASP A 348 1.79 5.45 15.60
C ASP A 348 2.00 4.86 14.18
N ALA A 349 2.87 3.85 14.08
CA ALA A 349 3.20 3.21 12.80
C ALA A 349 2.45 1.89 12.57
N ALA A 350 1.60 1.47 13.50
CA ALA A 350 0.87 0.22 13.38
C ALA A 350 -0.27 0.30 12.36
N CYS A 351 -0.71 -0.87 11.88
CA CYS A 351 -1.80 -0.96 10.92
C CYS A 351 -3.09 -0.32 11.45
N GLY A 352 -3.72 0.50 10.60
CA GLY A 352 -4.93 1.25 10.93
C GLY A 352 -4.69 2.57 11.67
N GLN A 353 -3.46 2.87 12.13
CA GLN A 353 -3.11 4.12 12.83
C GLN A 353 -2.60 5.21 11.89
N LEU A 354 -2.17 4.89 10.66
CA LEU A 354 -1.59 5.87 9.75
C LEU A 354 -2.57 7.01 9.49
N ALA A 355 -2.13 8.21 9.81
CA ALA A 355 -3.00 9.36 9.88
C ALA A 355 -2.55 10.50 8.96
N GLY A 356 -1.35 10.52 8.44
CA GLY A 356 -0.85 11.57 7.58
C GLY A 356 -1.32 12.99 7.98
N GLN A 357 -1.18 13.94 7.07
CA GLN A 357 -1.81 15.25 7.16
C GLN A 357 -2.76 15.40 5.97
N ILE A 358 -4.06 15.17 6.20
CA ILE A 358 -5.05 15.09 5.13
C ILE A 358 -5.98 16.30 5.14
N LYS A 359 -6.06 16.98 4.01
CA LYS A 359 -7.09 17.97 3.73
C LYS A 359 -8.28 17.26 3.09
N ASP A 360 -9.28 16.89 3.89
CA ASP A 360 -10.46 16.16 3.44
C ASP A 360 -11.26 16.96 2.41
N ARG A 361 -11.55 16.34 1.26
CA ARG A 361 -12.42 16.87 0.20
C ARG A 361 -13.82 16.24 0.19
N THR A 362 -14.05 15.22 0.99
CA THR A 362 -15.35 14.53 1.05
C THR A 362 -16.37 15.22 1.95
N ARG A 363 -15.96 16.26 2.69
CA ARG A 363 -16.76 17.00 3.70
C ARG A 363 -17.28 16.13 4.85
N ARG A 364 -16.75 14.93 5.06
CA ARG A 364 -17.16 14.04 6.16
C ARG A 364 -16.89 14.61 7.53
N THR A 365 -15.75 15.27 7.69
CA THR A 365 -15.38 15.94 8.95
C THR A 365 -16.40 17.03 9.31
N ILE A 366 -16.94 17.72 8.31
CA ILE A 366 -17.99 18.74 8.48
C ILE A 366 -19.30 18.08 8.90
N SER A 367 -19.69 16.95 8.30
CA SER A 367 -20.92 16.23 8.63
C SER A 367 -20.89 15.60 10.03
N ILE A 368 -19.73 15.07 10.44
CA ILE A 368 -19.53 14.53 11.80
C ILE A 368 -19.62 15.64 12.85
N HIS A 369 -19.03 16.82 12.58
CA HIS A 369 -19.10 17.97 13.49
C HIS A 369 -20.53 18.51 13.57
N ALA A 370 -21.24 18.59 12.46
CA ALA A 370 -22.64 19.02 12.41
C ALA A 370 -23.58 18.03 13.14
N ALA A 371 -23.36 16.71 13.00
CA ALA A 371 -24.12 15.69 13.72
C ALA A 371 -23.85 15.73 15.23
N ARG A 372 -22.60 16.02 15.67
CA ARG A 372 -22.28 16.22 17.11
C ARG A 372 -22.94 17.47 17.69
N MET A 373 -22.93 18.58 16.96
CA MET A 373 -23.61 19.82 17.40
C MET A 373 -25.12 19.62 17.50
N ALA A 374 -25.74 18.84 16.61
CA ALA A 374 -27.16 18.52 16.66
C ALA A 374 -27.50 17.65 17.88
N ASN A 375 -26.66 16.70 18.26
CA ASN A 375 -26.87 15.85 19.45
C ASN A 375 -26.66 16.61 20.79
N THR A 376 -25.71 17.57 20.83
CA THR A 376 -25.51 18.40 22.05
C THR A 376 -26.60 19.44 22.27
N VAL A 377 -27.33 19.82 21.22
CA VAL A 377 -28.51 20.73 21.35
C VAL A 377 -29.77 19.97 21.78
N GLY A 378 -29.85 18.65 21.51
CA GLY A 378 -30.98 17.79 21.91
C GLY A 378 -30.95 17.30 23.35
N GLU A 379 -29.80 17.38 24.04
CA GLU A 379 -29.68 16.98 25.46
C GLU A 379 -29.92 18.14 26.46
N ASN A 380 -30.13 19.37 25.98
CA ASN A 380 -30.37 20.55 26.77
C ASN A 380 -31.76 21.19 26.52
N ALA A 381 -32.71 20.41 25.94
CA ALA A 381 -34.08 20.88 25.72
C ALA A 381 -35.10 20.06 26.55
#